data_a916be6bc4549e4b666d5f485acea0f9
#
_entry.id   a916be6bc4549e4b666d5f485acea0f9
#
_cell.length_a   1.000
_cell.length_b   1.000
_cell.length_c   1.000
_cell.angle_alpha   90.00
_cell.angle_beta   90.00
_cell.angle_gamma   90.00
#
_symmetry.space_group_name_H-M   'P 1'
#
loop_
_entity.id
_entity.type
_entity.pdbx_description
1 polymer ?
#
loop_
_entity_poly.entity_id
_entity_poly.type
_entity_poly.pdbx_seq_one_letter_code
_entity_poly.pdbx_strand_id
1 'polypeptide(L)'
;MMVVKNNYFWLKDSDEAGFIANGDIIEVLEIRNIKELYGFKFATVKIRMVDYPNQIPFDTILLLDTIKSESPSLTYEESNKLYQEVMLDYEDETTKYKKFQKVKNNEYFNALQVKFSYAITCHKSQGGQWN
;
A
#
# COMPACT_ATOMS: atom_id res chain seq x y z
N MET A 1 -2.98 -9.77 -5.63
CA MET A 1 -3.25 -8.32 -5.77
C MET A 1 -2.07 -7.60 -6.39
N MET A 2 -2.34 -6.51 -7.05
CA MET A 2 -1.28 -5.72 -7.68
C MET A 2 -1.15 -4.38 -6.96
N VAL A 3 0.09 -3.99 -6.68
CA VAL A 3 0.40 -2.70 -6.08
C VAL A 3 0.26 -1.62 -7.15
N VAL A 4 -0.41 -0.51 -6.83
CA VAL A 4 -0.68 0.55 -7.80
C VAL A 4 0.02 1.86 -7.48
N LYS A 5 0.94 1.85 -6.53
CA LYS A 5 1.76 3.01 -6.20
C LYS A 5 3.06 2.53 -5.57
N ASN A 6 4.19 3.12 -5.95
CA ASN A 6 5.49 2.78 -5.34
C ASN A 6 5.45 2.99 -3.84
N ASN A 7 6.07 2.08 -3.09
CA ASN A 7 6.12 2.16 -1.63
C ASN A 7 7.53 1.87 -1.16
N TYR A 8 8.09 2.80 -0.41
CA TYR A 8 9.47 2.70 0.09
C TYR A 8 9.52 2.49 1.60
N PHE A 9 8.37 2.31 2.24
CA PHE A 9 8.27 2.21 3.69
C PHE A 9 8.45 0.79 4.20
N TRP A 10 7.76 -0.19 3.56
CA TRP A 10 7.67 -1.54 4.10
C TRP A 10 8.89 -2.40 3.83
N LEU A 11 9.64 -2.14 2.76
CA LEU A 11 10.89 -2.83 2.47
C LEU A 11 12.04 -1.85 2.61
N LYS A 12 13.12 -2.33 3.21
CA LYS A 12 14.33 -1.53 3.44
C LYS A 12 15.43 -1.98 2.50
N ASP A 13 16.52 -1.22 2.46
CA ASP A 13 17.62 -1.49 1.54
C ASP A 13 18.21 -2.88 1.67
N SER A 14 18.09 -3.50 2.84
CA SER A 14 18.63 -4.84 3.06
C SER A 14 17.75 -5.94 2.48
N ASP A 15 16.53 -5.63 2.05
CA ASP A 15 15.63 -6.61 1.47
C ASP A 15 15.91 -6.82 0.00
N GLU A 16 15.60 -8.01 -0.51
CA GLU A 16 15.86 -8.37 -1.90
C GLU A 16 15.26 -7.37 -2.89
N ALA A 17 14.00 -6.99 -2.68
CA ALA A 17 13.30 -6.11 -3.59
C ALA A 17 13.70 -4.64 -3.46
N GLY A 18 14.15 -4.22 -2.28
CA GLY A 18 14.52 -2.84 -2.00
C GLY A 18 13.36 -1.90 -1.78
N PHE A 19 12.31 -2.02 -2.54
CA PHE A 19 11.06 -1.29 -2.36
C PHE A 19 9.94 -2.04 -3.11
N ILE A 20 8.69 -1.65 -2.84
CA ILE A 20 7.55 -2.26 -3.51
C ILE A 20 7.12 -1.32 -4.64
N ALA A 21 7.22 -1.81 -5.87
CA ALA A 21 6.99 -0.99 -7.04
C ALA A 21 5.53 -1.06 -7.51
N ASN A 22 5.10 0.02 -8.18
CA ASN A 22 3.84 0.02 -8.88
C ASN A 22 3.88 -1.10 -9.93
N GLY A 23 2.92 -2.00 -9.89
CA GLY A 23 2.88 -3.15 -10.79
C GLY A 23 3.33 -4.46 -10.15
N ASP A 24 3.97 -4.39 -8.98
CA ASP A 24 4.36 -5.60 -8.28
C ASP A 24 3.13 -6.40 -7.84
N ILE A 25 3.24 -7.71 -7.94
CA ILE A 25 2.16 -8.62 -7.54
C ILE A 25 2.45 -9.15 -6.14
N ILE A 26 1.44 -9.12 -5.30
CA ILE A 26 1.54 -9.67 -3.95
C ILE A 26 0.47 -10.72 -3.72
N GLU A 27 0.79 -11.67 -2.85
CA GLU A 27 -0.16 -12.68 -2.41
C GLU A 27 -0.42 -12.46 -0.92
N VAL A 28 -1.69 -12.35 -0.55
CA VAL A 28 -2.07 -12.20 0.86
C VAL A 28 -2.14 -13.59 1.48
N LEU A 29 -1.25 -13.85 2.42
CA LEU A 29 -1.16 -15.15 3.08
C LEU A 29 -2.05 -15.24 4.31
N GLU A 30 -2.23 -14.12 5.03
CA GLU A 30 -3.01 -14.09 6.25
C GLU A 30 -3.55 -12.68 6.46
N ILE A 31 -4.82 -12.57 6.82
CA ILE A 31 -5.42 -11.30 7.21
C ILE A 31 -5.55 -11.32 8.73
N ARG A 32 -4.85 -10.39 9.39
CA ARG A 32 -4.81 -10.35 10.85
C ARG A 32 -5.89 -9.47 11.44
N ASN A 33 -6.18 -8.33 10.78
CA ASN A 33 -7.08 -7.34 11.34
C ASN A 33 -7.54 -6.37 10.27
N ILE A 34 -8.77 -5.89 10.38
CA ILE A 34 -9.31 -4.86 9.50
C ILE A 34 -9.80 -3.73 10.38
N LYS A 35 -9.36 -2.49 10.10
CA LYS A 35 -9.74 -1.31 10.86
C LYS A 35 -10.20 -0.20 9.94
N GLU A 36 -11.11 0.62 10.45
CA GLU A 36 -11.51 1.84 9.76
C GLU A 36 -10.94 3.02 10.55
N LEU A 37 -10.04 3.76 9.94
CA LEU A 37 -9.36 4.91 10.55
C LEU A 37 -9.25 6.01 9.53
N TYR A 38 -9.28 7.25 9.98
CA TYR A 38 -9.05 8.44 9.13
C TYR A 38 -10.01 8.52 7.94
N GLY A 39 -11.14 7.85 8.01
CA GLY A 39 -12.10 7.82 6.91
C GLY A 39 -11.77 6.80 5.83
N PHE A 40 -10.83 5.92 6.08
CA PHE A 40 -10.41 4.86 5.15
C PHE A 40 -10.40 3.51 5.85
N LYS A 41 -10.42 2.44 5.06
CA LYS A 41 -10.35 1.07 5.58
C LYS A 41 -8.96 0.49 5.34
N PHE A 42 -8.41 -0.11 6.37
CA PHE A 42 -7.06 -0.69 6.35
C PHE A 42 -7.12 -2.15 6.80
N ALA A 43 -6.28 -2.99 6.19
CA ALA A 43 -6.13 -4.37 6.61
C ALA A 43 -4.68 -4.65 6.96
N THR A 44 -4.44 -5.18 8.16
CA THR A 44 -3.11 -5.64 8.54
C THR A 44 -3.01 -7.09 8.07
N VAL A 45 -2.04 -7.36 7.21
CA VAL A 45 -1.93 -8.65 6.52
C VAL A 45 -0.48 -9.11 6.48
N LYS A 46 -0.31 -10.41 6.26
CA LYS A 46 0.99 -10.99 5.93
C LYS A 46 0.98 -11.25 4.43
N ILE A 47 1.98 -10.76 3.73
CA ILE A 47 2.03 -10.88 2.26
C ILE A 47 3.34 -11.51 1.80
N ARG A 48 3.30 -12.00 0.57
CA ARG A 48 4.46 -12.54 -0.14
C ARG A 48 4.59 -11.79 -1.46
N MET A 49 5.82 -11.42 -1.80
CA MET A 49 6.11 -10.79 -3.09
C MET A 49 6.24 -11.90 -4.14
N VAL A 50 5.28 -11.96 -5.05
CA VAL A 50 5.22 -13.07 -6.04
C VAL A 50 6.45 -13.09 -6.95
N ASP A 51 6.93 -11.90 -7.37
CA ASP A 51 8.06 -11.80 -8.29
C ASP A 51 9.42 -11.91 -7.60
N TYR A 52 9.44 -12.01 -6.29
CA TYR A 52 10.68 -12.09 -5.51
C TYR A 52 10.57 -13.27 -4.55
N PRO A 53 10.74 -14.50 -5.09
CA PRO A 53 10.51 -15.70 -4.28
C PRO A 53 11.44 -15.86 -3.09
N ASN A 54 12.60 -15.22 -3.12
CA ASN A 54 13.53 -15.28 -2.00
C ASN A 54 13.24 -14.21 -0.93
N GLN A 55 12.32 -13.27 -1.20
CA GLN A 55 11.92 -12.30 -0.22
C GLN A 55 11.02 -12.97 0.81
N ILE A 56 11.44 -12.93 2.08
CA ILE A 56 10.68 -13.54 3.18
C ILE A 56 9.33 -12.83 3.30
N PRO A 57 8.23 -13.59 3.48
CA PRO A 57 6.92 -12.97 3.73
C PRO A 57 6.99 -12.02 4.92
N PHE A 58 6.26 -10.92 4.84
CA PHE A 58 6.30 -9.89 5.89
C PHE A 58 4.92 -9.28 6.11
N ASP A 59 4.76 -8.65 7.27
CA ASP A 59 3.52 -7.98 7.61
C ASP A 59 3.50 -6.58 7.02
N THR A 60 2.33 -6.16 6.55
CA THR A 60 2.13 -4.82 6.03
C THR A 60 0.68 -4.41 6.24
N ILE A 61 0.35 -3.17 5.88
CA ILE A 61 -1.01 -2.67 5.93
C ILE A 61 -1.45 -2.34 4.51
N LEU A 62 -2.61 -2.85 4.12
CA LEU A 62 -3.20 -2.56 2.81
C LEU A 62 -4.29 -1.50 2.97
N LEU A 63 -4.36 -0.59 2.02
CA LEU A 63 -5.46 0.37 1.93
C LEU A 63 -6.54 -0.24 1.05
N LEU A 64 -7.69 -0.54 1.66
CA LEU A 64 -8.74 -1.27 0.95
C LEU A 64 -9.55 -0.38 0.01
N ASP A 65 -9.56 0.92 0.23
CA ASP A 65 -10.37 1.84 -0.55
C ASP A 65 -9.95 1.90 -2.02
N THR A 66 -8.70 1.60 -2.34
CA THR A 66 -8.24 1.61 -3.73
C THR A 66 -8.69 0.40 -4.53
N ILE A 67 -9.10 -0.68 -3.86
CA ILE A 67 -9.47 -1.92 -4.54
C ILE A 67 -10.66 -1.73 -5.46
N LYS A 68 -11.66 -1.00 -5.00
CA LYS A 68 -12.90 -0.78 -5.75
C LYS A 68 -12.98 0.60 -6.39
N SER A 69 -11.98 1.43 -6.21
CA SER A 69 -11.97 2.78 -6.75
C SER A 69 -11.80 2.75 -8.27
N GLU A 70 -12.42 3.70 -8.96
CA GLU A 70 -12.22 3.87 -10.40
C GLU A 70 -10.86 4.43 -10.72
N SER A 71 -10.28 5.17 -9.78
CA SER A 71 -8.92 5.72 -9.95
C SER A 71 -7.87 4.63 -9.79
N PRO A 72 -6.75 4.72 -10.49
CA PRO A 72 -5.67 3.72 -10.33
C PRO A 72 -5.11 3.65 -8.92
N SER A 73 -5.07 4.79 -8.23
CA SER A 73 -4.60 4.87 -6.84
C SER A 73 -5.41 5.97 -6.17
N LEU A 74 -5.05 6.34 -4.93
CA LEU A 74 -5.72 7.47 -4.27
C LEU A 74 -5.54 8.73 -5.10
N THR A 75 -6.62 9.49 -5.24
CA THR A 75 -6.56 10.81 -5.89
C THR A 75 -5.78 11.77 -5.00
N TYR A 76 -5.37 12.90 -5.57
CA TYR A 76 -4.69 13.94 -4.80
C TYR A 76 -5.52 14.38 -3.59
N GLU A 77 -6.83 14.57 -3.81
CA GLU A 77 -7.73 14.99 -2.72
C GLU A 77 -7.81 13.94 -1.62
N GLU A 78 -7.91 12.66 -1.98
CA GLU A 78 -7.97 11.58 -1.01
C GLU A 78 -6.65 11.45 -0.25
N SER A 79 -5.54 11.56 -0.95
CA SER A 79 -4.22 11.49 -0.31
C SER A 79 -4.04 12.64 0.68
N ASN A 80 -4.48 13.84 0.29
CA ASN A 80 -4.38 15.01 1.17
C ASN A 80 -5.27 14.85 2.39
N LYS A 81 -6.46 14.28 2.22
CA LYS A 81 -7.36 14.02 3.32
C LYS A 81 -6.71 13.07 4.33
N LEU A 82 -6.12 11.99 3.84
CA LEU A 82 -5.42 11.04 4.70
C LEU A 82 -4.28 11.72 5.45
N TYR A 83 -3.49 12.53 4.75
CA TYR A 83 -2.39 13.27 5.36
C TYR A 83 -2.89 14.17 6.50
N GLN A 84 -3.94 14.93 6.25
CA GLN A 84 -4.49 15.84 7.25
C GLN A 84 -5.04 15.08 8.46
N GLU A 85 -5.75 14.00 8.23
CA GLU A 85 -6.33 13.20 9.31
C GLU A 85 -5.25 12.53 10.16
N VAL A 86 -4.22 12.01 9.54
CA VAL A 86 -3.08 11.41 10.26
C VAL A 86 -2.35 12.50 11.05
N MET A 87 -2.22 13.69 10.48
CA MET A 87 -1.53 14.79 11.14
C MET A 87 -2.21 15.19 12.47
N LEU A 88 -3.54 15.01 12.56
CA LEU A 88 -4.25 15.32 13.79
C LEU A 88 -3.77 14.50 14.98
N ASP A 89 -3.25 13.29 14.73
CA ASP A 89 -2.71 12.46 15.81
C ASP A 89 -1.41 13.01 16.38
N TYR A 90 -0.80 13.95 15.72
CA TYR A 90 0.50 14.51 16.13
C TYR A 90 0.43 16.01 16.44
N GLU A 91 -0.74 16.48 16.84
CA GLU A 91 -0.92 17.90 17.18
C GLU A 91 -0.02 18.35 18.33
N ASP A 92 0.38 17.44 19.19
CA ASP A 92 1.21 17.74 20.35
C ASP A 92 2.67 18.04 19.98
N GLU A 93 3.07 17.76 18.74
CA GLU A 93 4.44 18.03 18.34
C GLU A 93 4.69 19.54 18.25
N THR A 94 5.90 19.95 18.67
CA THR A 94 6.21 21.35 18.82
C THR A 94 6.50 22.08 17.50
N THR A 95 6.89 21.36 16.45
CA THR A 95 7.21 22.00 15.17
C THR A 95 6.53 21.29 14.01
N LYS A 96 6.33 22.04 12.93
CA LYS A 96 5.77 21.47 11.71
C LYS A 96 6.66 20.39 11.12
N TYR A 97 7.97 20.55 11.24
CA TYR A 97 8.93 19.58 10.75
C TYR A 97 8.75 18.24 11.44
N LYS A 98 8.61 18.24 12.77
CA LYS A 98 8.42 17.01 13.53
C LYS A 98 7.08 16.35 13.19
N LYS A 99 6.01 17.14 13.05
CA LYS A 99 4.72 16.60 12.64
C LYS A 99 4.83 15.91 11.29
N PHE A 100 5.46 16.57 10.34
CA PHE A 100 5.65 16.04 8.99
C PHE A 100 6.42 14.72 9.01
N GLN A 101 7.50 14.66 9.78
CA GLN A 101 8.30 13.43 9.91
C GLN A 101 7.47 12.29 10.49
N LYS A 102 6.66 12.57 11.51
CA LYS A 102 5.82 11.54 12.12
C LYS A 102 4.76 11.02 11.18
N VAL A 103 4.14 11.89 10.40
CA VAL A 103 3.16 11.48 9.39
C VAL A 103 3.83 10.60 8.35
N LYS A 104 5.01 11.00 7.86
CA LYS A 104 5.73 10.23 6.85
C LYS A 104 6.12 8.83 7.33
N ASN A 105 6.30 8.66 8.64
CA ASN A 105 6.66 7.37 9.23
C ASN A 105 5.47 6.62 9.81
N ASN A 106 4.26 7.12 9.61
CA ASN A 106 3.05 6.47 10.09
C ASN A 106 2.70 5.27 9.21
N GLU A 107 2.42 4.14 9.84
CA GLU A 107 2.11 2.90 9.13
C GLU A 107 0.87 3.00 8.23
N TYR A 108 -0.16 3.69 8.70
CA TYR A 108 -1.40 3.82 7.94
C TYR A 108 -1.25 4.79 6.77
N PHE A 109 -0.48 5.87 6.97
CA PHE A 109 -0.20 6.79 5.88
C PHE A 109 0.58 6.08 4.76
N ASN A 110 1.39 5.09 5.11
CA ASN A 110 2.21 4.33 4.18
C ASN A 110 1.59 3.00 3.76
N ALA A 111 0.29 2.80 4.00
CA ALA A 111 -0.40 1.58 3.61
C ALA A 111 -0.27 1.36 2.10
N LEU A 112 -0.13 0.09 1.71
CA LEU A 112 -0.02 -0.28 0.29
C LEU A 112 -1.34 -0.02 -0.42
N GLN A 113 -1.28 0.66 -1.55
CA GLN A 113 -2.43 0.87 -2.40
C GLN A 113 -2.46 -0.24 -3.43
N VAL A 114 -3.53 -1.02 -3.44
CA VAL A 114 -3.61 -2.26 -4.21
C VAL A 114 -4.93 -2.37 -4.97
N LYS A 115 -4.93 -3.20 -6.01
CA LYS A 115 -6.12 -3.59 -6.75
C LYS A 115 -6.03 -5.09 -7.04
N PHE A 116 -7.16 -5.68 -7.40
CA PHE A 116 -7.15 -7.07 -7.83
C PHE A 116 -6.38 -7.19 -9.15
N SER A 117 -5.49 -8.18 -9.21
CA SER A 117 -4.60 -8.34 -10.36
C SER A 117 -5.15 -9.23 -11.46
N TYR A 118 -6.15 -10.06 -11.16
CA TYR A 118 -6.58 -11.06 -12.12
C TYR A 118 -7.13 -10.47 -13.43
N ALA A 119 -7.84 -9.35 -13.36
CA ALA A 119 -8.38 -8.72 -14.55
C ALA A 119 -7.29 -8.21 -15.49
N ILE A 120 -6.22 -7.72 -14.92
CA ILE A 120 -5.08 -7.20 -15.69
C ILE A 120 -4.32 -8.36 -16.32
N THR A 121 -4.15 -9.43 -15.58
CA THR A 121 -3.46 -10.62 -16.06
C THR A 121 -4.13 -11.21 -17.29
N CYS A 122 -5.45 -11.27 -17.28
CA CYS A 122 -6.20 -11.81 -18.42
C CYS A 122 -5.93 -11.04 -19.71
N HIS A 123 -5.87 -9.73 -19.61
CA HIS A 123 -5.60 -8.90 -20.79
C HIS A 123 -4.20 -9.11 -21.33
N LYS A 124 -3.24 -9.20 -20.45
CA LYS A 124 -1.85 -9.38 -20.86
C LYS A 124 -1.60 -10.72 -21.52
N SER A 125 -2.24 -11.74 -21.03
CA SER A 125 -2.01 -13.08 -21.57
C SER A 125 -2.57 -13.23 -22.97
N GLN A 126 -3.45 -12.36 -23.38
CA GLN A 126 -4.00 -12.38 -24.71
C GLN A 126 -3.21 -11.57 -25.71
N GLY A 127 -2.27 -10.94 -25.25
CA GLY A 127 -1.40 -10.19 -26.14
C GLY A 127 -0.66 -11.14 -27.00
N GLY A 128 -0.92 -11.77 -27.02
CA GLY A 128 -0.61 -12.71 -27.78
C GLY A 128 -1.77 -13.48 -27.47
N GLN A 129 -2.15 -13.30 -26.91
CA GLN A 129 -2.84 -13.62 -26.51
C GLN A 129 -3.17 -13.82 -25.59
N TRP A 130 -3.19 -13.98 -25.42
CA TRP A 130 -3.49 -14.10 -24.42
C TRP A 130 -4.06 -14.36 -24.20
N ASN A 131 -4.18 -14.53 -24.40
CA ASN A 131 -4.58 -14.63 -24.22
C ASN A 131 -4.46 -14.76 -24.11
#